data_71906c7e3a45738737dee297d87e1d20
#
_entry.id   71906c7e3a45738737dee297d87e1d20
#
_cell.length_a   1.000
_cell.length_b   1.000
_cell.length_c   1.000
_cell.angle_alpha   90.00
_cell.angle_beta   90.00
_cell.angle_gamma   90.00
#
_symmetry.space_group_name_H-M   'P 1'
#
loop_
_entity.id
_entity.type
_entity.pdbx_description
1 polymer ?
#
loop_
_entity_poly.entity_id
_entity_poly.type
_entity_poly.pdbx_seq_one_letter_code
_entity_poly.pdbx_strand_id
1 'polypeptide(L)' 'MSKTKNDIPAIEVGKPIKIEAETRQECADQIAELCKQADGLTREGGFIEYSKTAEGEDKFWAVIKFVKQ' A
#
# COMPACT_ATOMS: atom_id res chain seq x y z
N MET A 1 14.66 0.16 18.71
CA MET A 1 14.93 -0.21 17.48
C MET A 1 14.14 0.54 16.49
N SER A 2 14.68 0.79 15.48
CA SER A 2 14.01 1.60 14.59
C SER A 2 13.01 0.80 13.86
N LYS A 3 11.93 1.44 13.61
CA LYS A 3 10.92 0.91 12.87
C LYS A 3 11.22 1.09 11.45
N THR A 4 11.10 0.10 10.71
CA THR A 4 11.35 0.28 9.30
C THR A 4 10.19 1.00 8.74
N LYS A 5 10.44 1.87 7.82
CA LYS A 5 9.37 2.53 7.19
C LYS A 5 8.66 1.62 6.22
N ASN A 6 9.11 0.41 6.09
CA ASN A 6 8.49 -0.55 5.19
C ASN A 6 7.69 -1.58 5.92
N ASP A 7 7.20 -1.25 7.08
CA ASP A 7 6.28 -2.13 7.76
C ASP A 7 5.03 -2.25 6.92
N ILE A 8 4.83 -3.43 6.37
CA ILE A 8 3.69 -3.66 5.51
C ILE A 8 2.68 -4.48 6.28
N PRO A 9 1.43 -4.04 6.32
CA PRO A 9 0.42 -4.75 7.09
C PRO A 9 0.22 -6.16 6.55
N ALA A 10 -0.19 -7.06 7.42
CA ALA A 10 -0.52 -8.39 7.00
C ALA A 10 -1.75 -8.36 6.10
N ILE A 11 -1.76 -9.24 5.11
CA ILE A 11 -2.87 -9.30 4.20
C ILE A 11 -4.00 -10.08 4.82
N GLU A 12 -5.19 -9.48 4.79
CA GLU A 12 -6.41 -10.18 5.19
C GLU A 12 -7.33 -10.20 3.99
N VAL A 13 -7.72 -11.39 3.59
CA VAL A 13 -8.54 -11.54 2.39
C VAL A 13 -9.85 -10.80 2.56
N GLY A 14 -10.19 -9.98 1.57
CA GLY A 14 -11.44 -9.24 1.58
C GLY A 14 -11.44 -7.96 2.37
N LYS A 15 -10.32 -7.59 2.98
CA LYS A 15 -10.25 -6.35 3.75
C LYS A 15 -9.34 -5.35 3.08
N PRO A 16 -9.74 -4.09 2.99
CA PRO A 16 -8.89 -3.09 2.37
C PRO A 16 -7.67 -2.78 3.22
N ILE A 17 -6.56 -2.54 2.55
CA ILE A 17 -5.30 -2.17 3.17
C ILE A 17 -4.92 -0.81 2.65
N LYS A 18 -4.65 0.14 3.53
CA LYS A 18 -4.22 1.46 3.11
C LYS A 18 -2.71 1.56 3.21
N ILE A 19 -2.09 2.03 2.14
CA ILE A 19 -0.66 2.23 2.06
C ILE A 19 -0.40 3.71 1.90
N GLU A 20 0.56 4.24 2.65
CA GLU A 20 0.95 5.65 2.54
C GLU A 20 2.46 5.74 2.46
N ALA A 21 2.93 6.67 1.65
CA ALA A 21 4.35 6.86 1.48
C ALA A 21 4.63 8.31 1.08
N GLU A 22 5.87 8.73 1.25
CA GLU A 22 6.26 10.09 0.91
C GLU A 22 6.62 10.23 -0.57
N THR A 23 6.88 9.13 -1.25
CA THR A 23 7.17 9.17 -2.68
C THR A 23 6.33 8.14 -3.38
N ARG A 24 6.11 8.39 -4.66
CA ARG A 24 5.36 7.44 -5.48
C ARG A 24 6.10 6.10 -5.55
N GLN A 25 7.43 6.15 -5.63
CA GLN A 25 8.21 4.93 -5.74
C GLN A 25 8.05 4.06 -4.50
N GLU A 26 8.08 4.68 -3.32
CA GLU A 26 7.89 3.92 -2.09
C GLU A 26 6.51 3.30 -2.03
N CYS A 27 5.51 4.04 -2.47
CA CYS A 27 4.16 3.51 -2.48
C CYS A 27 4.06 2.32 -3.42
N ALA A 28 4.66 2.45 -4.61
CA ALA A 28 4.65 1.36 -5.58
C ALA A 28 5.40 0.14 -5.06
N ASP A 29 6.52 0.36 -4.37
CA ASP A 29 7.29 -0.74 -3.81
C ASP A 29 6.49 -1.50 -2.78
N GLN A 30 5.74 -0.80 -1.94
CA GLN A 30 4.91 -1.46 -0.95
C GLN A 30 3.79 -2.26 -1.59
N ILE A 31 3.20 -1.72 -2.64
CA ILE A 31 2.16 -2.45 -3.36
C ILE A 31 2.74 -3.72 -3.98
N ALA A 32 3.92 -3.61 -4.57
CA ALA A 32 4.56 -4.78 -5.18
C ALA A 32 4.84 -5.85 -4.13
N GLU A 33 5.27 -5.44 -2.95
CA GLU A 33 5.55 -6.39 -1.89
C GLU A 33 4.27 -7.10 -1.43
N LEU A 34 3.19 -6.36 -1.31
CA LEU A 34 1.91 -6.97 -0.96
C LEU A 34 1.47 -7.96 -2.03
N CYS A 35 1.65 -7.61 -3.29
CA CYS A 35 1.27 -8.51 -4.37
C CYS A 35 2.06 -9.81 -4.32
N LYS A 36 3.33 -9.73 -3.93
CA LYS A 36 4.11 -10.95 -3.79
C LYS A 36 3.57 -11.84 -2.67
N GLN A 37 3.15 -11.22 -1.57
CA GLN A 37 2.63 -11.98 -0.45
C GLN A 37 1.24 -12.54 -0.74
N ALA A 38 0.55 -11.96 -1.69
CA ALA A 38 -0.83 -12.33 -1.99
C ALA A 38 -0.93 -13.33 -3.13
N ASP A 39 0.05 -14.21 -3.22
CA ASP A 39 0.07 -15.21 -4.28
C ASP A 39 -1.22 -16.01 -4.27
N GLY A 40 -1.85 -16.14 -5.42
CA GLY A 40 -3.09 -16.87 -5.52
C GLY A 40 -4.34 -16.06 -5.27
N LEU A 41 -4.18 -14.77 -4.96
CA LEU A 41 -5.33 -13.89 -4.74
C LEU A 41 -5.44 -12.90 -5.88
N THR A 42 -6.63 -12.35 -6.03
CA THR A 42 -6.90 -11.32 -7.03
C THR A 42 -6.84 -9.95 -6.36
N ARG A 43 -6.13 -9.02 -6.99
CA ARG A 43 -6.01 -7.68 -6.47
C ARG A 43 -7.15 -6.81 -6.97
N GLU A 44 -7.71 -6.01 -6.07
CA GLU A 44 -8.67 -4.97 -6.41
C GLU A 44 -8.14 -3.65 -5.90
N GLY A 45 -8.17 -2.63 -6.73
CA GLY A 45 -7.68 -1.32 -6.35
C GLY A 45 -6.18 -1.22 -6.45
N GLY A 46 -5.60 -0.44 -5.56
CA GLY A 46 -4.16 -0.27 -5.56
C GLY A 46 -3.67 0.82 -6.48
N PHE A 47 -4.53 1.80 -6.79
CA PHE A 47 -4.12 2.93 -7.61
C PHE A 47 -3.54 4.00 -6.70
N ILE A 48 -2.38 4.51 -7.08
CA ILE A 48 -1.67 5.49 -6.26
C ILE A 48 -2.30 6.85 -6.48
N GLU A 49 -2.68 7.49 -5.36
CA GLU A 49 -3.23 8.82 -5.37
C GLU A 49 -2.24 9.79 -4.75
N TYR A 50 -2.33 11.03 -5.13
CA TYR A 50 -1.44 12.07 -4.63
C TYR A 50 -2.23 13.08 -3.83
N SER A 51 -1.69 13.51 -2.71
CA SER A 51 -2.26 14.62 -1.99
C SER A 51 -1.16 15.32 -1.22
N LYS A 52 -1.52 16.37 -0.51
CA LYS A 52 -0.58 17.09 0.33
C LYS A 52 -1.04 17.05 1.77
N THR A 53 -0.07 16.98 2.67
CA THR A 53 -0.40 17.07 4.09
C THR A 53 -0.70 18.52 4.45
N ALA A 54 -1.17 18.72 5.67
CA ALA A 54 -1.45 20.06 6.16
C ALA A 54 -0.19 20.92 6.18
N GLU A 55 0.97 20.29 6.32
CA GLU A 55 2.25 21.01 6.30
C GLU A 55 2.76 21.26 4.89
N GLY A 56 2.03 20.82 3.88
CA GLY A 56 2.43 21.04 2.50
C GLY A 56 3.39 20.02 1.96
N GLU A 57 3.52 18.88 2.60
CA GLU A 57 4.40 17.83 2.12
C GLU A 57 3.67 16.87 1.20
N ASP A 58 4.40 16.30 0.27
CA ASP A 58 3.82 15.35 -0.66
C ASP A 58 3.44 14.06 0.06
N LYS A 59 2.31 13.51 -0.31
CA LYS A 59 1.85 12.26 0.25
C LYS A 59 1.23 11.42 -0.86
N PHE A 60 1.68 10.19 -0.95
CA PHE A 60 1.13 9.24 -1.91
C PHE A 60 0.48 8.11 -1.13
N TRP A 61 -0.69 7.68 -1.60
CA TRP A 61 -1.41 6.65 -0.87
C TRP A 61 -2.22 5.80 -1.84
N ALA A 62 -2.60 4.62 -1.36
CA ALA A 62 -3.40 3.71 -2.17
C ALA A 62 -4.19 2.82 -1.22
N VAL A 63 -5.34 2.38 -1.68
CA VAL A 63 -6.11 1.38 -0.95
C VAL A 63 -6.20 0.17 -1.85
N ILE A 64 -5.79 -0.97 -1.32
CA ILE A 64 -5.72 -2.20 -2.09
C ILE A 64 -6.41 -3.31 -1.31
N LYS A 65 -7.10 -4.17 -2.02
CA LYS A 65 -7.79 -5.29 -1.41
C LYS A 65 -7.47 -6.55 -2.19
N PHE A 66 -7.31 -7.65 -1.48
CA PHE A 66 -7.06 -8.94 -2.12
C PHE A 66 -8.22 -9.86 -1.81
N VAL A 67 -8.71 -10.54 -2.82
CA VAL A 67 -9.86 -11.42 -2.68
C VAL A 67 -9.52 -12.75 -3.31
N LYS A 68 -10.27 -13.76 -2.92
CA LYS A 68 -10.09 -15.06 -3.51
C LYS A 68 -10.63 -15.07 -4.93
N GLN A 69 -9.95 -15.83 -5.76
CA GLN A 69 -10.40 -15.99 -7.13
C GLN A 69 -11.61 -16.88 -7.21
#